data_de812e9a28d7a59586115d3996e350de
#
_entry.id   de812e9a28d7a59586115d3996e350de
#
_cell.length_a   1.000
_cell.length_b   1.000
_cell.length_c   1.000
_cell.angle_alpha   90.00
_cell.angle_beta   90.00
_cell.angle_gamma   90.00
#
_symmetry.space_group_name_H-M   'P 1'
#
loop_
_entity.id
_entity.type
_entity.pdbx_description
1 polymer ?
#
loop_
_entity_poly.entity_id
_entity_poly.type
_entity_poly.pdbx_seq_one_letter_code
_entity_poly.pdbx_strand_id
1 'polypeptide(L)'
;MLKKTVTYVDYNGVERTEDFYFNLSKAEVTEMELSVEGGFSKMLEEIVKSNDNARIIELFKEMVLKAYGEKSADGRRFIKSKELSEAFSQTEAYSEIFMELALDEKAAAAFVNGIMPANLGK
;
A
#
# COMPACT_ATOMS: atom_id res chain seq x y z
N MET A 1 6.11 2.19 -9.61
CA MET A 1 4.71 1.76 -9.38
C MET A 1 4.64 0.25 -9.30
N LEU A 2 3.87 -0.26 -8.38
CA LEU A 2 3.72 -1.70 -8.17
C LEU A 2 2.36 -2.16 -8.70
N LYS A 3 2.38 -3.25 -9.46
CA LYS A 3 1.16 -3.92 -9.91
C LYS A 3 1.04 -5.26 -9.20
N LYS A 4 -0.12 -5.53 -8.59
CA LYS A 4 -0.43 -6.83 -7.99
C LYS A 4 -1.60 -7.44 -8.74
N THR A 5 -1.40 -8.63 -9.27
CA THR A 5 -2.46 -9.39 -9.91
C THR A 5 -3.02 -10.35 -8.88
N VAL A 6 -4.31 -10.26 -8.59
CA VAL A 6 -4.97 -11.01 -7.51
C VAL A 6 -6.13 -11.82 -8.07
N THR A 7 -6.16 -13.09 -7.72
CA THR A 7 -7.31 -13.96 -7.99
C THR A 7 -8.09 -14.11 -6.69
N TYR A 8 -9.37 -13.79 -6.73
CA TYR A 8 -10.23 -13.84 -5.55
C TYR A 8 -11.67 -14.14 -5.96
N VAL A 9 -12.49 -14.52 -4.99
CA VAL A 9 -13.91 -14.77 -5.21
C VAL A 9 -14.66 -13.55 -4.66
N ASP A 10 -15.48 -12.91 -5.50
CA ASP A 10 -16.24 -11.75 -5.07
C ASP A 10 -17.46 -12.15 -4.23
N TYR A 11 -18.19 -11.16 -3.74
CA TYR A 11 -19.33 -11.41 -2.86
C TYR A 11 -20.56 -12.01 -3.57
N ASN A 12 -20.49 -12.12 -4.90
CA ASN A 12 -21.49 -12.84 -5.67
C ASN A 12 -21.07 -14.28 -5.97
N GLY A 13 -19.92 -14.70 -5.42
CA GLY A 13 -19.39 -16.04 -5.64
C GLY A 13 -18.69 -16.22 -6.97
N VAL A 14 -18.36 -15.14 -7.66
CA VAL A 14 -17.70 -15.20 -8.97
C VAL A 14 -16.19 -15.03 -8.77
N GLU A 15 -15.42 -15.94 -9.37
CA GLU A 15 -13.96 -15.83 -9.36
C GLU A 15 -13.52 -14.72 -10.30
N ARG A 16 -12.62 -13.85 -9.81
CA ARG A 16 -12.06 -12.75 -10.56
C ARG A 16 -10.55 -12.77 -10.48
N THR A 17 -9.90 -12.38 -11.58
CA THR A 17 -8.46 -12.11 -11.61
C THR A 17 -8.30 -10.70 -12.09
N GLU A 18 -7.81 -9.82 -11.23
CA GLU A 18 -7.72 -8.39 -11.52
C GLU A 18 -6.38 -7.83 -11.11
N ASP A 19 -5.98 -6.74 -11.78
CA ASP A 19 -4.74 -6.04 -11.49
C ASP A 19 -5.05 -4.83 -10.60
N PHE A 20 -4.27 -4.69 -9.54
CA PHE A 20 -4.35 -3.55 -8.63
C PHE A 20 -3.03 -2.81 -8.64
N TYR A 21 -3.08 -1.49 -8.61
CA TYR A 21 -1.91 -0.64 -8.72
C TYR A 21 -1.67 0.15 -7.45
N PHE A 22 -0.40 0.25 -7.07
CA PHE A 22 0.02 0.94 -5.84
C PHE A 22 1.23 1.78 -6.15
N ASN A 23 1.23 3.03 -5.67
CA ASN A 23 2.34 3.94 -5.89
C ASN A 23 2.34 5.05 -4.85
N LEU A 24 3.54 5.44 -4.41
CA LEU A 24 3.75 6.67 -3.66
C LEU A 24 4.69 7.55 -4.47
N SER A 25 4.24 8.76 -4.79
CA SER A 25 5.09 9.71 -5.50
C SER A 25 6.11 10.33 -4.55
N LYS A 26 7.13 10.96 -5.10
CA LYS A 26 8.12 11.69 -4.30
C LYS A 26 7.45 12.76 -3.44
N ALA A 27 6.44 13.44 -3.99
CA ALA A 27 5.70 14.45 -3.25
C ALA A 27 4.99 13.83 -2.05
N GLU A 28 4.31 12.69 -2.25
CA GLU A 28 3.62 12.01 -1.17
C GLU A 28 4.57 11.52 -0.08
N VAL A 29 5.70 10.94 -0.46
CA VAL A 29 6.69 10.47 0.51
C VAL A 29 7.28 11.64 1.29
N THR A 30 7.55 12.75 0.62
CA THR A 30 8.07 13.96 1.28
C THR A 30 7.05 14.48 2.29
N GLU A 31 5.79 14.55 1.92
CA GLU A 31 4.73 14.98 2.84
C GLU A 31 4.62 14.05 4.05
N MET A 32 4.72 12.75 3.83
CA MET A 32 4.71 11.77 4.92
C MET A 32 5.87 11.99 5.88
N GLU A 33 7.08 12.22 5.33
CA GLU A 33 8.28 12.46 6.14
C GLU A 33 8.12 13.70 7.00
N LEU A 34 7.54 14.76 6.45
CA LEU A 34 7.36 16.03 7.14
C LEU A 34 6.18 16.03 8.11
N SER A 35 5.24 15.09 7.96
CA SER A 35 4.03 15.04 8.79
C SER A 35 4.27 14.47 10.19
N VAL A 36 5.41 13.85 10.41
CA VAL A 36 5.77 13.20 11.67
C VAL A 36 7.00 13.86 12.26
N GLU A 37 6.92 14.24 13.52
CA GLU A 37 8.09 14.81 14.21
C GLU A 37 9.23 13.80 14.23
N GLY A 38 10.40 14.21 13.79
CA GLY A 38 11.56 13.33 13.66
C GLY A 38 11.61 12.51 12.38
N GLY A 39 10.57 12.61 11.54
CA GLY A 39 10.50 11.94 10.26
C GLY A 39 9.76 10.60 10.29
N PHE A 40 9.05 10.31 9.21
CA PHE A 40 8.28 9.07 9.08
C PHE A 40 9.19 7.84 9.09
N SER A 41 10.34 7.91 8.42
CA SER A 41 11.28 6.78 8.34
C SER A 41 11.76 6.35 9.70
N LYS A 42 12.08 7.33 10.56
CA LYS A 42 12.52 7.05 11.92
C LYS A 42 11.41 6.45 12.77
N MET A 43 10.20 6.97 12.63
CA MET A 43 9.03 6.43 13.32
C MET A 43 8.82 4.97 12.93
N LEU A 44 8.94 4.65 11.64
CA LEU A 44 8.79 3.31 11.13
C LEU A 44 9.83 2.36 11.73
N GLU A 45 11.10 2.79 11.78
CA GLU A 45 12.17 1.99 12.40
C GLU A 45 11.89 1.69 13.87
N GLU A 46 11.41 2.68 14.61
CA GLU A 46 11.11 2.51 16.03
C GLU A 46 9.95 1.52 16.24
N ILE A 47 8.93 1.59 15.40
CA ILE A 47 7.79 0.66 15.47
C ILE A 47 8.25 -0.77 15.20
N VAL A 48 9.08 -0.97 14.17
CA VAL A 48 9.62 -2.29 13.84
C VAL A 48 10.49 -2.83 14.97
N LYS A 49 11.34 -2.00 15.57
CA LYS A 49 12.21 -2.39 16.67
C LYS A 49 11.44 -2.76 17.94
N SER A 50 10.29 -2.14 18.15
CA SER A 50 9.48 -2.40 19.34
C SER A 50 8.78 -3.76 19.30
N ASN A 51 8.74 -4.42 18.14
CA ASN A 51 8.02 -5.67 17.93
C ASN A 51 6.52 -5.59 18.28
N ASP A 52 5.96 -4.39 18.18
CA ASP A 52 4.54 -4.18 18.40
C ASP A 52 3.78 -4.59 17.14
N ASN A 53 3.40 -5.86 17.06
CA ASN A 53 2.76 -6.43 15.88
C ASN A 53 1.46 -5.72 15.51
N ALA A 54 0.69 -5.27 16.49
CA ALA A 54 -0.56 -4.55 16.22
C ALA A 54 -0.29 -3.24 15.49
N ARG A 55 0.74 -2.50 15.91
CA ARG A 55 1.12 -1.24 15.26
C ARG A 55 1.71 -1.47 13.89
N ILE A 56 2.49 -2.52 13.73
CA ILE A 56 3.08 -2.86 12.43
C ILE A 56 1.97 -3.18 11.42
N ILE A 57 0.99 -3.98 11.81
CA ILE A 57 -0.14 -4.34 10.94
C ILE A 57 -0.97 -3.11 10.59
N GLU A 58 -1.24 -2.26 11.57
CA GLU A 58 -1.99 -1.02 11.36
C GLU A 58 -1.28 -0.11 10.37
N LEU A 59 0.05 -0.01 10.49
CA LEU A 59 0.87 0.79 9.59
C LEU A 59 0.83 0.23 8.17
N PHE A 60 0.91 -1.10 8.00
CA PHE A 60 0.80 -1.72 6.69
C PHE A 60 -0.55 -1.44 6.05
N LYS A 61 -1.61 -1.51 6.83
CA LYS A 61 -2.96 -1.17 6.34
C LYS A 61 -2.98 0.26 5.80
N GLU A 62 -2.46 1.20 6.57
CA GLU A 62 -2.40 2.60 6.15
C GLU A 62 -1.61 2.78 4.87
N MET A 63 -0.46 2.11 4.76
CA MET A 63 0.39 2.21 3.58
C MET A 63 -0.28 1.62 2.34
N VAL A 64 -0.92 0.46 2.47
CA VAL A 64 -1.62 -0.17 1.35
C VAL A 64 -2.72 0.74 0.83
N LEU A 65 -3.54 1.27 1.73
CA LEU A 65 -4.65 2.14 1.35
C LEU A 65 -4.17 3.49 0.81
N LYS A 66 -3.08 4.03 1.34
CA LYS A 66 -2.52 5.29 0.84
C LYS A 66 -1.89 5.12 -0.54
N ALA A 67 -1.28 3.98 -0.80
CA ALA A 67 -0.60 3.72 -2.07
C ALA A 67 -1.59 3.32 -3.18
N TYR A 68 -2.76 2.82 -2.84
CA TYR A 68 -3.73 2.36 -3.82
C TYR A 68 -4.25 3.50 -4.70
N GLY A 69 -4.41 3.21 -5.98
CA GLY A 69 -5.00 4.15 -6.92
C GLY A 69 -5.28 3.49 -8.25
N GLU A 70 -5.78 4.27 -9.19
CA GLU A 70 -6.10 3.82 -10.53
C GLU A 70 -5.40 4.71 -11.56
N LYS A 71 -4.82 4.08 -12.57
CA LYS A 71 -4.21 4.84 -13.66
C LYS A 71 -5.29 5.43 -14.54
N SER A 72 -5.11 6.70 -14.95
CA SER A 72 -5.97 7.28 -15.98
C SER A 72 -5.70 6.56 -17.30
N ALA A 73 -6.67 6.63 -18.22
CA ALA A 73 -6.57 5.96 -19.52
C ALA A 73 -5.34 6.42 -20.31
N ASP A 74 -4.98 7.70 -20.20
CA ASP A 74 -3.81 8.24 -20.88
C ASP A 74 -2.49 8.06 -20.11
N GLY A 75 -2.56 7.49 -18.91
CA GLY A 75 -1.37 7.25 -18.08
C GLY A 75 -0.77 8.46 -17.40
N ARG A 76 -1.40 9.63 -17.55
CA ARG A 76 -0.84 10.88 -17.00
C ARG A 76 -1.13 11.08 -15.51
N ARG A 77 -2.19 10.44 -15.02
CA ARG A 77 -2.62 10.59 -13.63
C ARG A 77 -2.67 9.23 -12.94
N PHE A 78 -2.25 9.21 -11.70
CA PHE A 78 -2.53 8.11 -10.82
C PHE A 78 -3.58 8.60 -9.85
N ILE A 79 -4.82 8.17 -10.08
CA ILE A 79 -6.00 8.73 -9.43
C ILE A 79 -6.14 8.13 -8.04
N LYS A 80 -6.15 8.99 -7.04
CA LYS A 80 -6.37 8.60 -5.65
C LYS A 80 -7.48 9.44 -5.06
N SER A 81 -8.31 8.80 -4.24
CA SER A 81 -9.34 9.50 -3.47
C SER A 81 -9.69 8.67 -2.25
N LYS A 82 -10.30 9.30 -1.27
CA LYS A 82 -10.81 8.61 -0.11
C LYS A 82 -11.85 7.56 -0.52
N GLU A 83 -12.69 7.90 -1.48
CA GLU A 83 -13.74 7.00 -1.97
C GLU A 83 -13.14 5.75 -2.61
N LEU A 84 -12.09 5.90 -3.43
CA LEU A 84 -11.41 4.76 -4.04
C LEU A 84 -10.76 3.87 -3.00
N SER A 85 -10.09 4.46 -2.02
CA SER A 85 -9.45 3.69 -0.93
C SER A 85 -10.47 2.93 -0.12
N GLU A 86 -11.57 3.57 0.25
CA GLU A 86 -12.62 2.93 1.02
C GLU A 86 -13.27 1.79 0.24
N ALA A 87 -13.58 2.02 -1.04
CA ALA A 87 -14.17 1.00 -1.88
C ALA A 87 -13.25 -0.22 -2.00
N PHE A 88 -11.95 0.02 -2.22
CA PHE A 88 -10.96 -1.05 -2.29
C PHE A 88 -10.87 -1.83 -0.97
N SER A 89 -10.88 -1.12 0.17
CA SER A 89 -10.78 -1.77 1.48
C SER A 89 -11.95 -2.70 1.78
N GLN A 90 -13.05 -2.56 1.05
CA GLN A 90 -14.25 -3.35 1.24
C GLN A 90 -14.31 -4.57 0.32
N THR A 91 -13.27 -4.83 -0.46
CA THR A 91 -13.21 -5.96 -1.39
C THR A 91 -12.49 -7.15 -0.78
N GLU A 92 -12.82 -8.34 -1.27
CA GLU A 92 -12.06 -9.55 -0.93
C GLU A 92 -10.63 -9.48 -1.48
N ALA A 93 -10.43 -8.76 -2.59
CA ALA A 93 -9.08 -8.55 -3.14
C ALA A 93 -8.17 -7.85 -2.13
N TYR A 94 -8.67 -6.85 -1.44
CA TYR A 94 -7.91 -6.17 -0.39
C TYR A 94 -7.52 -7.15 0.72
N SER A 95 -8.46 -7.97 1.13
CA SER A 95 -8.20 -8.98 2.18
C SER A 95 -7.09 -9.94 1.77
N GLU A 96 -7.10 -10.42 0.53
CA GLU A 96 -6.06 -11.31 0.01
C GLU A 96 -4.69 -10.64 0.03
N ILE A 97 -4.62 -9.40 -0.44
CA ILE A 97 -3.35 -8.64 -0.44
C ILE A 97 -2.86 -8.40 0.98
N PHE A 98 -3.76 -7.96 1.86
CA PHE A 98 -3.41 -7.67 3.24
C PHE A 98 -2.88 -8.89 3.96
N MET A 99 -3.53 -10.03 3.81
CA MET A 99 -3.11 -11.28 4.45
C MET A 99 -1.75 -11.75 3.92
N GLU A 100 -1.51 -11.62 2.62
CA GLU A 100 -0.19 -11.94 2.06
C GLU A 100 0.90 -11.12 2.74
N LEU A 101 0.68 -9.82 2.89
CA LEU A 101 1.67 -8.93 3.49
C LEU A 101 1.82 -9.16 4.99
N ALA A 102 0.72 -9.49 5.67
CA ALA A 102 0.74 -9.72 7.12
C ALA A 102 1.45 -11.02 7.49
N LEU A 103 1.41 -12.02 6.61
CA LEU A 103 1.94 -13.35 6.89
C LEU A 103 3.33 -13.62 6.30
N ASP A 104 3.81 -12.78 5.41
CA ASP A 104 5.07 -12.99 4.70
C ASP A 104 5.92 -11.71 4.73
N GLU A 105 6.97 -11.72 5.54
CA GLU A 105 7.88 -10.57 5.67
C GLU A 105 8.56 -10.18 4.37
N LYS A 106 8.86 -11.18 3.53
CA LYS A 106 9.49 -10.92 2.23
C LYS A 106 8.52 -10.22 1.29
N ALA A 107 7.26 -10.65 1.29
CA ALA A 107 6.22 -10.01 0.49
C ALA A 107 6.00 -8.59 0.97
N ALA A 108 5.98 -8.36 2.28
CA ALA A 108 5.83 -7.03 2.86
C ALA A 108 6.97 -6.10 2.43
N ALA A 109 8.21 -6.58 2.51
CA ALA A 109 9.38 -5.82 2.10
C ALA A 109 9.34 -5.49 0.61
N ALA A 110 8.98 -6.46 -0.22
CA ALA A 110 8.86 -6.27 -1.67
C ALA A 110 7.78 -5.23 -1.99
N PHE A 111 6.66 -5.26 -1.26
CA PHE A 111 5.59 -4.29 -1.44
C PHE A 111 6.08 -2.86 -1.14
N VAL A 112 6.70 -2.67 0.02
CA VAL A 112 7.21 -1.35 0.41
C VAL A 112 8.22 -0.83 -0.62
N ASN A 113 9.15 -1.66 -1.05
CA ASN A 113 10.12 -1.27 -2.05
C ASN A 113 9.46 -0.94 -3.39
N GLY A 114 8.42 -1.69 -3.76
CA GLY A 114 7.73 -1.51 -5.04
C GLY A 114 6.92 -0.24 -5.13
N ILE A 115 6.39 0.26 -4.02
CA ILE A 115 5.58 1.49 -4.01
C ILE A 115 6.42 2.76 -3.87
N MET A 116 7.66 2.64 -3.43
CA MET A 116 8.53 3.79 -3.21
C MET A 116 9.11 4.33 -4.51
N PRO A 117 9.35 5.66 -4.61
CA PRO A 117 9.99 6.24 -5.78
C PRO A 117 11.41 5.69 -5.98
N ALA A 118 11.80 5.44 -7.23
CA ALA A 118 13.08 4.84 -7.56
C ALA A 118 14.29 5.67 -7.13
N ASN A 119 14.13 6.99 -7.04
CA ASN A 119 15.22 7.90 -6.70
C ASN A 119 15.20 8.39 -5.26
N LEU A 120 14.36 7.78 -4.43
CA LEU A 120 14.28 8.18 -3.04
C LEU A 120 15.58 7.82 -2.31
N GLY A 121 16.11 8.76 -1.54
CA GLY A 121 17.32 8.54 -0.75
C GLY A 121 18.62 8.81 -1.47
N LYS A 122 18.54 9.34 -2.66
CA LYS A 122 19.75 9.74 -3.41
C LYS A 122 20.04 11.21 -3.29
#